data_313e489b3fcfb2d35f01940c0709500c
#
_entry.id   313e489b3fcfb2d35f01940c0709500c
#
_cell.length_a   1.000
_cell.length_b   1.000
_cell.length_c   1.000
_cell.angle_alpha   90.00
_cell.angle_beta   90.00
_cell.angle_gamma   90.00
#
_symmetry.space_group_name_H-M   'P 1'
#
loop_
_entity.id
_entity.type
_entity.pdbx_description
1 polymer ?
#
loop_
_entity_poly.entity_id
_entity_poly.type
_entity_poly.pdbx_seq_one_letter_code
_entity_poly.pdbx_strand_id
1 'polypeptide(L)'
;MSTQKKQNPTAVDNDDLAISDTQPISRVEAKAALEEPPAPNDVPERGFEDEHTRELVVDPMAKTQAAPAIPIAGMPIYNIAHSVRTHTGLVRDHNEDDYLVLEDHGVYLVADGMGGHAAGKVASKICVDTCEKYFMELIGTSDGGTNGLSPSAAELENSLRSANRAIFDASNTDPALAGMGTTAVGLRIRGDMVAICHAGDSRCYLVRHGRLRQVTVDHSLSNFLLAMGRETEARLAEATMSNVIMRALGLEPDVVIDTQEFQLRAGDRLMLCSDGLSDLVSQVRMERLLTDPALDRETLAETLLQAALEAGGRDNITVLVVDVVDRIDGNDEEHAVEETRTTARLEDTFDQTSPGFLRH
;
A
#
# COMPACT_ATOMS: atom_id res chain seq x y z
N MET A 1 72.79 1.77 39.17
CA MET A 1 72.10 1.52 37.92
C MET A 1 70.83 0.75 38.26
N SER A 2 69.73 1.48 38.31
CA SER A 2 68.49 1.03 38.94
C SER A 2 67.48 0.75 37.85
N THR A 3 67.05 -0.50 37.70
CA THR A 3 65.97 -0.95 36.77
C THR A 3 64.64 -0.83 37.47
N GLN A 4 63.82 0.13 37.06
CA GLN A 4 62.42 0.24 37.50
C GLN A 4 61.55 -0.73 36.71
N LYS A 5 60.92 -1.68 37.41
CA LYS A 5 59.78 -2.51 36.96
C LYS A 5 58.52 -1.66 36.86
N LYS A 6 57.92 -1.58 35.67
CA LYS A 6 56.51 -1.10 35.49
C LYS A 6 55.56 -2.16 35.97
N GLN A 7 54.71 -1.84 36.91
CA GLN A 7 53.56 -2.64 37.33
C GLN A 7 52.40 -2.40 36.38
N ASN A 8 51.77 -3.49 35.91
CA ASN A 8 50.51 -3.51 35.22
C ASN A 8 49.35 -3.33 36.23
N PRO A 9 48.32 -2.57 35.92
CA PRO A 9 47.12 -2.53 36.75
C PRO A 9 46.24 -3.76 36.46
N THR A 10 45.72 -4.29 37.54
CA THR A 10 44.87 -5.43 37.74
C THR A 10 43.57 -5.37 36.89
N ALA A 11 43.19 -6.50 36.37
CA ALA A 11 41.90 -6.78 35.77
C ALA A 11 40.77 -6.56 36.78
N VAL A 12 39.70 -5.85 36.34
CA VAL A 12 38.45 -5.76 37.06
C VAL A 12 37.57 -6.89 36.63
N ASP A 13 37.19 -7.77 37.54
CA ASP A 13 36.23 -8.84 37.38
C ASP A 13 34.87 -8.23 36.99
N ASN A 14 34.39 -8.64 35.83
CA ASN A 14 33.03 -8.43 35.36
C ASN A 14 32.22 -9.73 35.53
N ASP A 15 31.91 -10.06 36.75
CA ASP A 15 30.83 -11.01 37.08
C ASP A 15 29.81 -10.24 37.87
N ASP A 16 28.64 -10.05 37.25
CA ASP A 16 27.29 -9.85 37.81
C ASP A 16 26.44 -8.92 36.91
N LEU A 17 26.04 -9.46 35.78
CA LEU A 17 24.78 -9.06 35.12
C LEU A 17 24.16 -10.32 34.52
N ALA A 18 23.48 -11.06 35.36
CA ALA A 18 22.56 -12.12 34.94
C ALA A 18 21.44 -11.47 34.13
N ILE A 19 21.52 -11.61 32.82
CA ILE A 19 20.38 -11.33 31.92
C ILE A 19 19.37 -12.44 32.17
N SER A 20 18.27 -12.09 32.83
CA SER A 20 17.13 -13.00 32.99
C SER A 20 16.62 -13.37 31.61
N ASP A 21 16.58 -14.69 31.33
CA ASP A 21 15.92 -15.30 30.19
C ASP A 21 14.46 -14.80 30.10
N THR A 22 14.22 -13.86 29.18
CA THR A 22 12.86 -13.59 28.73
C THR A 22 12.48 -14.68 27.75
N GLN A 23 11.71 -15.63 28.24
CA GLN A 23 11.06 -16.63 27.39
C GLN A 23 10.15 -15.92 26.37
N PRO A 24 10.10 -16.40 25.11
CA PRO A 24 9.18 -15.87 24.14
C PRO A 24 7.74 -16.11 24.61
N ILE A 25 6.94 -15.04 24.59
CA ILE A 25 5.52 -15.08 24.91
C ILE A 25 4.85 -16.10 24.01
N SER A 26 4.18 -17.11 24.61
CA SER A 26 3.57 -18.18 23.85
C SER A 26 2.38 -17.65 23.04
N ARG A 27 2.21 -18.22 21.84
CA ARG A 27 1.15 -17.93 20.85
C ARG A 27 -0.29 -17.95 21.42
N VAL A 28 -0.47 -18.49 22.60
CA VAL A 28 -1.77 -18.62 23.30
C VAL A 28 -2.14 -17.34 24.07
N GLU A 29 -1.17 -16.59 24.57
CA GLU A 29 -1.42 -15.38 25.35
C GLU A 29 -1.81 -14.17 24.51
N ALA A 30 -1.34 -14.10 23.25
CA ALA A 30 -1.72 -13.04 22.31
C ALA A 30 -3.17 -13.20 21.80
N LYS A 31 -3.74 -14.41 21.88
CA LYS A 31 -5.11 -14.70 21.40
C LYS A 31 -6.19 -14.41 22.45
N ALA A 32 -5.82 -14.29 23.72
CA ALA A 32 -6.75 -14.04 24.83
C ALA A 32 -7.13 -12.56 25.01
N ALA A 33 -6.51 -11.64 24.26
CA ALA A 33 -6.78 -10.20 24.33
C ALA A 33 -7.82 -9.70 23.31
N LEU A 34 -8.43 -10.60 22.52
CA LEU A 34 -9.51 -10.29 21.58
C LEU A 34 -10.83 -10.78 22.17
N GLU A 35 -11.41 -10.02 23.09
CA GLU A 35 -12.79 -10.22 23.51
C GLU A 35 -13.75 -9.75 22.42
N GLU A 36 -14.76 -10.59 22.11
CA GLU A 36 -15.80 -10.33 21.12
C GLU A 36 -16.67 -9.12 21.52
N PRO A 37 -17.12 -8.31 20.55
CA PRO A 37 -18.09 -7.25 20.84
C PRO A 37 -19.47 -7.82 21.15
N PRO A 38 -20.27 -7.17 22.03
CA PRO A 38 -21.59 -7.65 22.42
C PRO A 38 -22.60 -7.58 21.24
N ALA A 39 -23.52 -8.54 21.22
CA ALA A 39 -24.57 -8.68 20.23
C ALA A 39 -25.52 -7.45 20.19
N PRO A 40 -26.08 -7.09 19.03
CA PRO A 40 -26.98 -5.95 18.90
C PRO A 40 -28.36 -6.25 19.51
N ASN A 41 -28.82 -5.34 20.35
CA ASN A 41 -30.15 -5.36 20.96
C ASN A 41 -31.22 -4.88 19.96
N ASP A 42 -32.39 -5.48 20.09
CA ASP A 42 -33.64 -5.27 19.38
C ASP A 42 -34.02 -3.79 19.20
N VAL A 43 -34.34 -3.40 17.96
CA VAL A 43 -35.00 -2.14 17.62
C VAL A 43 -36.42 -2.48 17.14
N PRO A 44 -37.48 -1.86 17.67
CA PRO A 44 -38.85 -2.18 17.28
C PRO A 44 -39.20 -1.62 15.90
N GLU A 45 -39.91 -2.43 15.12
CA GLU A 45 -40.50 -2.06 13.83
C GLU A 45 -41.51 -0.91 13.98
N ARG A 46 -41.32 0.17 13.24
CA ARG A 46 -42.37 1.18 12.97
C ARG A 46 -42.81 1.04 11.53
N GLY A 47 -44.07 0.69 11.36
CA GLY A 47 -44.75 0.67 10.09
C GLY A 47 -44.81 2.07 9.47
N PHE A 48 -44.60 2.14 8.17
CA PHE A 48 -44.91 3.29 7.33
C PHE A 48 -46.10 2.95 6.46
N GLU A 49 -47.17 3.77 6.62
CA GLU A 49 -48.38 3.75 5.81
C GLU A 49 -48.10 4.39 4.44
N ASP A 50 -48.69 3.78 3.43
CA ASP A 50 -48.75 4.26 2.05
C ASP A 50 -49.48 5.62 1.92
N GLU A 51 -48.87 6.58 1.21
CA GLU A 51 -49.66 7.56 0.48
C GLU A 51 -48.87 8.19 -0.70
N HIS A 52 -49.54 8.17 -1.87
CA HIS A 52 -49.37 8.97 -3.07
C HIS A 52 -48.58 8.41 -4.24
N THR A 53 -49.27 7.55 -4.97
CA THR A 53 -49.07 7.35 -6.43
C THR A 53 -49.39 8.68 -7.16
N ARG A 54 -48.34 9.36 -7.65
CA ARG A 54 -48.52 10.42 -8.67
C ARG A 54 -48.21 9.83 -10.04
N GLU A 55 -49.19 9.74 -10.88
CA GLU A 55 -49.02 9.45 -12.31
C GLU A 55 -48.11 10.52 -12.95
N LEU A 56 -47.00 10.09 -13.52
CA LEU A 56 -46.15 10.89 -14.38
C LEU A 56 -46.75 10.96 -15.77
N VAL A 57 -47.33 12.11 -16.12
CA VAL A 57 -47.73 12.44 -17.48
C VAL A 57 -46.44 12.64 -18.31
N VAL A 58 -46.13 11.71 -19.21
CA VAL A 58 -45.00 11.79 -20.14
C VAL A 58 -45.41 12.68 -21.32
N ASP A 59 -44.69 13.79 -21.50
CA ASP A 59 -44.81 14.67 -22.66
C ASP A 59 -44.21 14.02 -23.91
N PRO A 60 -44.99 13.76 -24.99
CA PRO A 60 -44.49 13.04 -26.16
C PRO A 60 -43.64 13.87 -27.12
N MET A 61 -43.30 15.13 -26.80
CA MET A 61 -42.50 16.02 -27.64
C MET A 61 -41.12 16.40 -27.05
N ALA A 62 -40.65 15.75 -26.01
CA ALA A 62 -39.28 15.96 -25.55
C ALA A 62 -38.29 15.44 -26.57
N LYS A 63 -37.58 16.33 -27.25
CA LYS A 63 -36.46 15.97 -28.13
C LYS A 63 -35.46 15.14 -27.32
N THR A 64 -35.28 13.88 -27.73
CA THR A 64 -34.27 12.96 -27.21
C THR A 64 -32.92 13.59 -27.45
N GLN A 65 -32.37 14.29 -26.46
CA GLN A 65 -30.93 14.50 -26.41
C GLN A 65 -30.31 13.11 -26.28
N ALA A 66 -29.37 12.79 -27.20
CA ALA A 66 -28.59 11.57 -27.10
C ALA A 66 -27.96 11.52 -25.71
N ALA A 67 -28.33 10.50 -24.94
CA ALA A 67 -27.70 10.25 -23.67
C ALA A 67 -26.17 10.17 -23.90
N PRO A 68 -25.35 10.81 -23.05
CA PRO A 68 -23.90 10.67 -23.16
C PRO A 68 -23.58 9.16 -23.21
N ALA A 69 -22.72 8.77 -24.13
CA ALA A 69 -22.31 7.38 -24.27
C ALA A 69 -21.80 6.91 -22.90
N ILE A 70 -22.50 5.91 -22.33
CA ILE A 70 -22.07 5.29 -21.07
C ILE A 70 -20.70 4.66 -21.40
N PRO A 71 -19.62 5.06 -20.71
CA PRO A 71 -18.31 4.45 -20.92
C PRO A 71 -18.46 2.94 -20.78
N ILE A 72 -17.86 2.17 -21.68
CA ILE A 72 -17.84 0.70 -21.58
C ILE A 72 -17.30 0.39 -20.20
N ALA A 73 -18.12 -0.23 -19.36
CA ALA A 73 -17.80 -0.47 -17.96
C ALA A 73 -16.45 -1.18 -17.85
N GLY A 74 -15.41 -0.47 -17.45
CA GLY A 74 -14.12 -1.07 -17.15
C GLY A 74 -12.88 -0.45 -17.79
N MET A 75 -12.97 0.35 -18.84
CA MET A 75 -11.78 1.03 -19.37
C MET A 75 -11.46 2.28 -18.58
N PRO A 76 -10.15 2.62 -18.37
CA PRO A 76 -9.78 3.90 -17.80
C PRO A 76 -10.30 5.04 -18.67
N ILE A 77 -10.86 6.07 -18.03
CA ILE A 77 -11.30 7.29 -18.75
C ILE A 77 -10.17 8.31 -18.88
N TYR A 78 -9.00 7.97 -18.34
CA TYR A 78 -7.78 8.77 -18.41
C TYR A 78 -6.71 8.02 -19.21
N ASN A 79 -5.86 8.78 -19.89
CA ASN A 79 -4.60 8.28 -20.41
C ASN A 79 -3.67 8.04 -19.20
N ILE A 80 -3.29 6.80 -19.00
CA ILE A 80 -2.39 6.39 -17.92
C ILE A 80 -1.03 6.13 -18.53
N ALA A 81 0.00 6.65 -17.89
CA ALA A 81 1.38 6.42 -18.30
C ALA A 81 2.20 6.03 -17.06
N HIS A 82 3.18 5.15 -17.22
CA HIS A 82 3.99 4.66 -16.11
C HIS A 82 5.48 4.64 -16.43
N SER A 83 6.29 4.55 -15.40
CA SER A 83 7.71 4.21 -15.47
C SER A 83 8.11 3.42 -14.24
N VAL A 84 8.96 2.42 -14.41
CA VAL A 84 9.46 1.59 -13.32
C VAL A 84 10.98 1.54 -13.35
N ARG A 85 11.58 1.55 -12.15
CA ARG A 85 13.00 1.26 -11.93
C ARG A 85 13.11 0.29 -10.76
N THR A 86 13.98 -0.70 -10.93
CA THR A 86 14.34 -1.65 -9.87
C THR A 86 15.84 -1.86 -9.86
N HIS A 87 16.44 -1.98 -8.70
CA HIS A 87 17.88 -2.13 -8.52
C HIS A 87 18.20 -2.94 -7.25
N THR A 88 19.24 -3.76 -7.31
CA THR A 88 19.68 -4.58 -6.17
C THR A 88 20.16 -3.77 -4.97
N GLY A 89 20.40 -2.47 -5.16
CA GLY A 89 21.11 -1.66 -4.16
C GLY A 89 22.62 -1.81 -4.29
N LEU A 90 23.34 -1.32 -3.26
CA LEU A 90 24.81 -1.36 -3.22
C LEU A 90 25.36 -2.39 -2.22
N VAL A 91 24.50 -2.97 -1.40
CA VAL A 91 24.88 -3.85 -0.28
C VAL A 91 24.35 -5.27 -0.44
N ARG A 92 23.18 -5.44 -1.03
CA ARG A 92 22.56 -6.76 -1.24
C ARG A 92 23.21 -7.48 -2.42
N ASP A 93 23.31 -8.82 -2.34
CA ASP A 93 23.84 -9.65 -3.44
C ASP A 93 22.80 -9.92 -4.53
N HIS A 94 21.52 -9.92 -4.16
CA HIS A 94 20.41 -10.24 -5.06
C HIS A 94 19.29 -9.21 -4.92
N ASN A 95 18.55 -9.02 -5.99
CA ASN A 95 17.30 -8.27 -5.95
C ASN A 95 16.15 -9.23 -5.64
N GLU A 96 15.51 -9.05 -4.49
CA GLU A 96 14.36 -9.83 -4.03
C GLU A 96 13.05 -9.06 -4.26
N ASP A 97 13.12 -7.80 -4.69
CA ASP A 97 11.96 -7.06 -5.19
C ASP A 97 11.50 -7.62 -6.54
N ASP A 98 10.19 -7.54 -6.77
CA ASP A 98 9.58 -7.77 -8.08
C ASP A 98 8.41 -6.79 -8.30
N TYR A 99 7.95 -6.64 -9.53
CA TYR A 99 6.84 -5.74 -9.86
C TYR A 99 5.98 -6.29 -11.00
N LEU A 100 4.73 -5.82 -11.08
CA LEU A 100 3.80 -6.12 -12.15
C LEU A 100 3.24 -4.84 -12.77
N VAL A 101 3.19 -4.82 -14.09
CA VAL A 101 2.49 -3.79 -14.88
C VAL A 101 1.62 -4.51 -15.91
N LEU A 102 0.31 -4.38 -15.78
CA LEU A 102 -0.69 -4.85 -16.73
C LEU A 102 -1.54 -3.66 -17.19
N GLU A 103 -1.05 -2.93 -18.19
CA GLU A 103 -1.69 -1.70 -18.67
C GLU A 103 -3.14 -1.93 -19.10
N ASP A 104 -3.39 -2.98 -19.88
CA ASP A 104 -4.72 -3.32 -20.39
C ASP A 104 -5.73 -3.65 -19.27
N HIS A 105 -5.24 -4.00 -18.09
CA HIS A 105 -6.04 -4.30 -16.89
C HIS A 105 -6.02 -3.15 -15.87
N GLY A 106 -5.20 -2.11 -16.11
CA GLY A 106 -4.97 -1.01 -15.18
C GLY A 106 -4.33 -1.42 -13.85
N VAL A 107 -3.53 -2.51 -13.85
CA VAL A 107 -2.94 -3.09 -12.65
C VAL A 107 -1.46 -2.79 -12.56
N TYR A 108 -1.03 -2.31 -11.40
CA TYR A 108 0.35 -1.99 -11.07
C TYR A 108 0.64 -2.49 -9.66
N LEU A 109 1.75 -3.20 -9.46
CA LEU A 109 2.11 -3.84 -8.20
C LEU A 109 3.61 -3.76 -7.96
N VAL A 110 4.01 -3.58 -6.70
CA VAL A 110 5.37 -3.78 -6.20
C VAL A 110 5.31 -4.81 -5.07
N ALA A 111 6.24 -5.75 -5.06
CA ALA A 111 6.39 -6.81 -4.08
C ALA A 111 7.85 -6.86 -3.61
N ASP A 112 8.07 -6.72 -2.31
CA ASP A 112 9.38 -6.78 -1.67
C ASP A 112 9.51 -8.11 -0.93
N GLY A 113 10.39 -8.96 -1.43
CA GLY A 113 10.56 -10.32 -0.98
C GLY A 113 11.44 -10.42 0.27
N MET A 114 10.98 -11.16 1.27
CA MET A 114 11.72 -11.42 2.49
C MET A 114 11.91 -12.92 2.73
N GLY A 115 13.10 -13.29 3.22
CA GLY A 115 13.41 -14.68 3.57
C GLY A 115 14.90 -14.92 3.60
N GLY A 116 15.32 -16.05 4.20
CA GLY A 116 16.72 -16.46 4.20
C GLY A 116 17.20 -16.90 2.80
N HIS A 117 18.42 -16.54 2.43
CA HIS A 117 19.02 -16.86 1.14
C HIS A 117 18.23 -16.25 -0.04
N ALA A 118 17.86 -16.98 -1.05
CA ALA A 118 17.10 -16.47 -2.20
C ALA A 118 15.58 -16.69 -2.09
N ALA A 119 15.08 -17.00 -0.89
CA ALA A 119 13.67 -17.36 -0.71
C ALA A 119 12.73 -16.14 -0.84
N GLY A 120 13.18 -14.94 -0.47
CA GLY A 120 12.44 -13.71 -0.66
C GLY A 120 12.14 -13.46 -2.14
N LYS A 121 13.14 -13.65 -3.02
CA LYS A 121 12.96 -13.54 -4.47
C LYS A 121 11.91 -14.51 -5.02
N VAL A 122 11.84 -15.71 -4.46
CA VAL A 122 10.82 -16.71 -4.85
C VAL A 122 9.45 -16.23 -4.41
N ALA A 123 9.33 -15.65 -3.21
CA ALA A 123 8.06 -15.16 -2.69
C ALA A 123 7.52 -13.98 -3.52
N SER A 124 8.34 -12.95 -3.78
CA SER A 124 7.95 -11.81 -4.62
C SER A 124 7.58 -12.23 -6.04
N LYS A 125 8.34 -13.17 -6.62
CA LYS A 125 8.03 -13.74 -7.93
C LYS A 125 6.70 -14.49 -7.96
N ILE A 126 6.42 -15.35 -6.97
CA ILE A 126 5.12 -16.06 -6.88
C ILE A 126 3.98 -15.03 -6.73
N CYS A 127 4.19 -13.96 -5.97
CA CYS A 127 3.20 -12.89 -5.83
C CYS A 127 2.85 -12.29 -7.18
N VAL A 128 3.85 -11.82 -7.92
CA VAL A 128 3.69 -11.20 -9.23
C VAL A 128 3.03 -12.16 -10.23
N ASP A 129 3.58 -13.38 -10.38
CA ASP A 129 3.07 -14.37 -11.34
C ASP A 129 1.62 -14.79 -11.03
N THR A 130 1.27 -14.89 -9.74
CA THR A 130 -0.11 -15.26 -9.34
C THR A 130 -1.07 -14.11 -9.61
N CYS A 131 -0.69 -12.86 -9.33
CA CYS A 131 -1.51 -11.69 -9.64
C CYS A 131 -1.67 -11.53 -11.16
N GLU A 132 -0.60 -11.68 -11.95
CA GLU A 132 -0.65 -11.64 -13.41
C GLU A 132 -1.65 -12.67 -13.95
N LYS A 133 -1.48 -13.93 -13.54
CA LYS A 133 -2.38 -15.02 -13.94
C LYS A 133 -3.83 -14.73 -13.57
N TYR A 134 -4.07 -14.22 -12.35
CA TYR A 134 -5.43 -13.89 -11.89
C TYR A 134 -6.11 -12.90 -12.82
N PHE A 135 -5.43 -11.81 -13.21
CA PHE A 135 -6.00 -10.79 -14.08
C PHE A 135 -6.10 -11.24 -15.54
N MET A 136 -5.17 -12.06 -16.04
CA MET A 136 -5.22 -12.62 -17.38
C MET A 136 -6.35 -13.65 -17.56
N GLU A 137 -6.72 -14.37 -16.49
CA GLU A 137 -7.82 -15.31 -16.47
C GLU A 137 -9.17 -14.68 -16.11
N LEU A 138 -9.19 -13.40 -15.71
CA LEU A 138 -10.40 -12.69 -15.32
C LEU A 138 -11.29 -12.44 -16.55
N ILE A 139 -12.29 -13.30 -16.74
CA ILE A 139 -13.26 -13.20 -17.85
C ILE A 139 -14.45 -12.37 -17.40
N GLY A 140 -14.57 -11.17 -17.96
CA GLY A 140 -15.71 -10.29 -17.70
C GLY A 140 -15.56 -9.45 -16.42
N THR A 141 -16.55 -8.61 -16.20
CA THR A 141 -16.64 -7.82 -14.97
C THR A 141 -17.40 -8.60 -13.92
N SER A 142 -16.84 -8.80 -12.75
CA SER A 142 -17.63 -9.24 -11.61
C SER A 142 -18.65 -8.13 -11.27
N ASP A 143 -19.92 -8.38 -11.45
CA ASP A 143 -21.02 -7.42 -11.25
C ASP A 143 -21.31 -7.08 -9.79
N GLY A 144 -20.46 -7.47 -8.87
CA GLY A 144 -20.69 -7.22 -7.46
C GLY A 144 -19.42 -7.25 -6.64
N GLY A 145 -19.05 -6.10 -6.08
CA GLY A 145 -18.12 -6.05 -4.96
C GLY A 145 -18.70 -6.86 -3.78
N THR A 146 -17.86 -7.64 -3.14
CA THR A 146 -18.20 -8.31 -1.88
C THR A 146 -17.71 -7.45 -0.71
N ASN A 147 -18.41 -7.49 0.41
CA ASN A 147 -18.03 -6.76 1.63
C ASN A 147 -17.99 -5.23 1.52
N GLY A 148 -18.77 -4.63 0.62
CA GLY A 148 -18.83 -3.16 0.45
C GLY A 148 -17.69 -2.56 -0.37
N LEU A 149 -16.81 -3.38 -0.94
CA LEU A 149 -15.76 -2.96 -1.87
C LEU A 149 -16.32 -2.84 -3.29
N SER A 150 -15.70 -1.97 -4.10
CA SER A 150 -15.97 -1.98 -5.54
C SER A 150 -15.48 -3.27 -6.18
N PRO A 151 -15.96 -3.63 -7.39
CA PRO A 151 -15.42 -4.77 -8.12
C PRO A 151 -13.90 -4.69 -8.31
N SER A 152 -13.37 -3.51 -8.59
CA SER A 152 -11.93 -3.31 -8.79
C SER A 152 -11.12 -3.60 -7.53
N ALA A 153 -11.58 -3.13 -6.39
CA ALA A 153 -10.94 -3.38 -5.10
C ALA A 153 -11.02 -4.85 -4.71
N ALA A 154 -12.20 -5.47 -4.88
CA ALA A 154 -12.38 -6.89 -4.59
C ALA A 154 -11.51 -7.79 -5.48
N GLU A 155 -11.37 -7.47 -6.75
CA GLU A 155 -10.53 -8.21 -7.69
C GLU A 155 -9.04 -8.08 -7.32
N LEU A 156 -8.57 -6.87 -6.98
CA LEU A 156 -7.19 -6.65 -6.53
C LEU A 156 -6.92 -7.36 -5.19
N GLU A 157 -7.81 -7.24 -4.22
CA GLU A 157 -7.69 -7.94 -2.94
C GLU A 157 -7.66 -9.46 -3.13
N ASN A 158 -8.55 -10.02 -3.96
CA ASN A 158 -8.59 -11.45 -4.24
C ASN A 158 -7.33 -11.95 -4.95
N SER A 159 -6.73 -11.16 -5.83
CA SER A 159 -5.45 -11.50 -6.47
C SER A 159 -4.33 -11.63 -5.42
N LEU A 160 -4.25 -10.68 -4.47
CA LEU A 160 -3.27 -10.73 -3.38
C LEU A 160 -3.54 -11.88 -2.39
N ARG A 161 -4.81 -12.21 -2.10
CA ARG A 161 -5.15 -13.39 -1.29
C ARG A 161 -4.75 -14.69 -1.98
N SER A 162 -4.92 -14.76 -3.30
CA SER A 162 -4.47 -15.90 -4.11
C SER A 162 -2.95 -16.04 -4.07
N ALA A 163 -2.23 -14.91 -4.19
CA ALA A 163 -0.78 -14.87 -4.06
C ALA A 163 -0.33 -15.31 -2.66
N ASN A 164 -0.97 -14.80 -1.59
CA ASN A 164 -0.69 -15.23 -0.21
C ASN A 164 -0.77 -16.76 -0.08
N ARG A 165 -1.85 -17.34 -0.59
CA ARG A 165 -2.05 -18.80 -0.52
C ARG A 165 -0.98 -19.55 -1.28
N ALA A 166 -0.62 -19.11 -2.48
CA ALA A 166 0.41 -19.75 -3.30
C ALA A 166 1.78 -19.72 -2.62
N ILE A 167 2.17 -18.59 -2.03
CA ILE A 167 3.44 -18.43 -1.30
C ILE A 167 3.43 -19.32 -0.05
N PHE A 168 2.35 -19.28 0.74
CA PHE A 168 2.20 -20.09 1.95
C PHE A 168 2.29 -21.58 1.65
N ASP A 169 1.61 -22.07 0.62
CA ASP A 169 1.62 -23.47 0.23
C ASP A 169 3.03 -23.90 -0.27
N ALA A 170 3.70 -23.05 -1.04
CA ALA A 170 5.07 -23.32 -1.49
C ALA A 170 6.07 -23.37 -0.32
N SER A 171 5.98 -22.43 0.64
CA SER A 171 6.83 -22.38 1.82
C SER A 171 6.67 -23.60 2.74
N ASN A 172 5.48 -24.22 2.75
CA ASN A 172 5.21 -25.42 3.53
C ASN A 172 5.57 -26.73 2.78
N THR A 173 5.74 -26.65 1.47
CA THR A 173 6.07 -27.84 0.63
C THR A 173 7.57 -28.01 0.49
N ASP A 174 8.33 -26.94 0.35
CA ASP A 174 9.79 -26.97 0.18
C ASP A 174 10.50 -26.40 1.43
N PRO A 175 11.26 -27.21 2.18
CA PRO A 175 12.01 -26.73 3.35
C PRO A 175 13.04 -25.62 3.02
N ALA A 176 13.52 -25.52 1.78
CA ALA A 176 14.42 -24.45 1.35
C ALA A 176 13.71 -23.09 1.26
N LEU A 177 12.37 -23.09 1.18
CA LEU A 177 11.52 -21.91 1.11
C LEU A 177 10.82 -21.60 2.44
N ALA A 178 11.13 -22.36 3.49
CA ALA A 178 10.45 -22.22 4.78
C ALA A 178 10.60 -20.79 5.34
N GLY A 179 9.46 -20.17 5.67
CA GLY A 179 9.40 -18.83 6.24
C GLY A 179 9.59 -17.69 5.23
N MET A 180 9.60 -17.98 3.92
CA MET A 180 9.56 -16.92 2.92
C MET A 180 8.25 -16.16 2.96
N GLY A 181 8.31 -14.89 2.61
CA GLY A 181 7.17 -14.02 2.46
C GLY A 181 7.50 -12.85 1.56
N THR A 182 6.52 -12.01 1.31
CA THR A 182 6.72 -10.75 0.57
C THR A 182 5.73 -9.71 1.04
N THR A 183 6.15 -8.45 1.05
CA THR A 183 5.18 -7.36 1.06
C THR A 183 4.45 -7.32 -0.28
N ALA A 184 3.36 -6.61 -0.34
CA ALA A 184 2.74 -6.25 -1.61
C ALA A 184 2.01 -4.92 -1.47
N VAL A 185 2.21 -4.02 -2.41
CA VAL A 185 1.40 -2.83 -2.62
C VAL A 185 0.99 -2.75 -4.07
N GLY A 186 -0.32 -2.74 -4.33
CA GLY A 186 -0.84 -2.71 -5.69
C GLY A 186 -1.93 -1.66 -5.84
N LEU A 187 -2.10 -1.18 -7.07
CA LEU A 187 -3.22 -0.35 -7.45
C LEU A 187 -3.90 -0.91 -8.70
N ARG A 188 -5.21 -0.66 -8.81
CA ARG A 188 -6.01 -0.96 -9.99
C ARG A 188 -6.85 0.24 -10.37
N ILE A 189 -6.66 0.70 -11.60
CA ILE A 189 -7.39 1.79 -12.20
C ILE A 189 -8.50 1.23 -13.07
N ARG A 190 -9.74 1.68 -12.84
CA ARG A 190 -10.89 1.32 -13.65
C ARG A 190 -11.88 2.48 -13.73
N GLY A 191 -12.15 2.94 -14.94
CA GLY A 191 -12.90 4.18 -15.11
C GLY A 191 -12.13 5.37 -14.54
N ASP A 192 -12.74 6.09 -13.65
CA ASP A 192 -12.16 7.21 -12.89
C ASP A 192 -11.77 6.85 -11.46
N MET A 193 -11.88 5.58 -11.09
CA MET A 193 -11.58 5.09 -9.76
C MET A 193 -10.24 4.37 -9.71
N VAL A 194 -9.53 4.54 -8.62
CA VAL A 194 -8.38 3.70 -8.25
C VAL A 194 -8.69 2.96 -6.95
N ALA A 195 -8.43 1.65 -6.96
CA ALA A 195 -8.35 0.83 -5.77
C ALA A 195 -6.88 0.57 -5.43
N ILE A 196 -6.52 0.64 -4.15
CA ILE A 196 -5.18 0.38 -3.63
C ILE A 196 -5.31 -0.68 -2.56
N CYS A 197 -4.56 -1.78 -2.70
CA CYS A 197 -4.48 -2.84 -1.71
C CYS A 197 -3.03 -3.05 -1.28
N HIS A 198 -2.80 -3.29 0.03
CA HIS A 198 -1.45 -3.58 0.50
C HIS A 198 -1.41 -4.51 1.71
N ALA A 199 -0.28 -5.18 1.85
CA ALA A 199 0.15 -5.92 3.04
C ALA A 199 1.67 -5.76 3.17
N GLY A 200 2.13 -5.20 4.29
CA GLY A 200 3.54 -4.88 4.54
C GLY A 200 3.79 -3.39 4.70
N ASP A 201 5.01 -2.97 4.44
CA ASP A 201 5.53 -1.61 4.58
C ASP A 201 6.02 -1.01 3.24
N SER A 202 5.86 -1.73 2.13
CA SER A 202 5.90 -1.12 0.80
C SER A 202 4.76 -0.12 0.66
N ARG A 203 5.04 1.04 0.07
CA ARG A 203 4.18 2.21 0.18
C ARG A 203 3.57 2.66 -1.14
N CYS A 204 2.36 3.20 -1.06
CA CYS A 204 1.73 3.98 -2.12
C CYS A 204 1.64 5.44 -1.70
N TYR A 205 2.06 6.32 -2.61
CA TYR A 205 1.96 7.78 -2.46
C TYR A 205 1.09 8.37 -3.57
N LEU A 206 0.40 9.47 -3.26
CA LEU A 206 -0.37 10.29 -4.19
C LEU A 206 0.20 11.71 -4.19
N VAL A 207 0.52 12.22 -5.37
CA VAL A 207 0.73 13.65 -5.62
C VAL A 207 -0.53 14.22 -6.25
N ARG A 208 -1.13 15.18 -5.56
CA ARG A 208 -2.31 15.93 -6.03
C ARG A 208 -2.17 17.39 -5.62
N HIS A 209 -2.42 18.30 -6.54
CA HIS A 209 -2.27 19.75 -6.32
C HIS A 209 -0.90 20.16 -5.78
N GLY A 210 0.17 19.52 -6.26
CA GLY A 210 1.55 19.83 -5.86
C GLY A 210 1.91 19.39 -4.42
N ARG A 211 1.16 18.47 -3.82
CA ARG A 211 1.43 17.92 -2.50
C ARG A 211 1.53 16.40 -2.53
N LEU A 212 2.52 15.88 -1.81
CA LEU A 212 2.71 14.45 -1.61
C LEU A 212 1.97 13.97 -0.36
N ARG A 213 1.22 12.90 -0.49
CA ARG A 213 0.59 12.19 0.62
C ARG A 213 0.87 10.69 0.52
N GLN A 214 1.31 10.07 1.62
CA GLN A 214 1.29 8.62 1.72
C GLN A 214 -0.16 8.15 1.86
N VAL A 215 -0.55 7.19 1.01
CA VAL A 215 -1.90 6.61 1.00
C VAL A 215 -1.98 5.39 1.92
N THR A 216 -0.99 4.52 1.85
CA THR A 216 -0.88 3.32 2.69
C THR A 216 -0.42 3.64 4.11
N VAL A 217 -0.76 2.78 5.07
CA VAL A 217 -0.21 2.81 6.44
C VAL A 217 0.62 1.56 6.64
N ASP A 218 1.90 1.71 6.91
CA ASP A 218 2.81 0.56 7.01
C ASP A 218 2.38 -0.40 8.11
N HIS A 219 2.40 -1.68 7.82
CA HIS A 219 2.16 -2.75 8.79
C HIS A 219 3.44 -3.05 9.60
N SER A 220 4.02 -2.01 10.20
CA SER A 220 5.20 -2.08 11.05
C SER A 220 4.83 -2.20 12.52
N LEU A 221 5.78 -2.69 13.34
CA LEU A 221 5.61 -2.76 14.79
C LEU A 221 5.36 -1.38 15.41
N SER A 222 6.03 -0.33 14.91
CA SER A 222 5.86 1.04 15.39
C SER A 222 4.42 1.53 15.18
N ASN A 223 3.85 1.35 13.99
CA ASN A 223 2.46 1.73 13.70
C ASN A 223 1.45 0.90 14.49
N PHE A 224 1.72 -0.39 14.69
CA PHE A 224 0.88 -1.24 15.54
C PHE A 224 0.84 -0.73 16.99
N LEU A 225 1.99 -0.36 17.55
CA LEU A 225 2.08 0.19 18.91
C LEU A 225 1.39 1.57 18.99
N LEU A 226 1.51 2.41 17.96
CA LEU A 226 0.80 3.70 17.88
C LEU A 226 -0.72 3.49 17.90
N ALA A 227 -1.23 2.55 17.12
CA ALA A 227 -2.66 2.23 17.10
C ALA A 227 -3.19 1.75 18.47
N MET A 228 -2.33 1.14 19.29
CA MET A 228 -2.63 0.75 20.66
C MET A 228 -2.46 1.89 21.69
N GLY A 229 -2.12 3.11 21.28
CA GLY A 229 -1.86 4.24 22.17
C GLY A 229 -0.53 4.16 22.92
N ARG A 230 0.41 3.29 22.51
CA ARG A 230 1.72 3.06 23.14
C ARG A 230 2.82 3.90 22.48
N GLU A 231 2.66 5.21 22.49
CA GLU A 231 3.54 6.16 21.75
C GLU A 231 5.03 6.04 22.09
N THR A 232 5.38 5.91 23.37
CA THR A 232 6.79 5.81 23.80
C THR A 232 7.44 4.55 23.24
N GLU A 233 6.73 3.43 23.26
CA GLU A 233 7.22 2.15 22.76
C GLU A 233 7.25 2.14 21.24
N ALA A 234 6.28 2.79 20.59
CA ALA A 234 6.28 2.98 19.16
C ALA A 234 7.52 3.76 18.68
N ARG A 235 7.88 4.86 19.35
CA ARG A 235 9.11 5.62 19.05
C ARG A 235 10.38 4.79 19.28
N LEU A 236 10.40 3.95 20.30
CA LEU A 236 11.52 3.04 20.53
C LEU A 236 11.59 1.97 19.43
N ALA A 237 10.47 1.39 19.06
CA ALA A 237 10.39 0.40 17.98
C ALA A 237 10.85 1.01 16.64
N GLU A 238 10.43 2.22 16.30
CA GLU A 238 10.88 2.96 15.12
C GLU A 238 12.39 3.13 15.10
N ALA A 239 12.99 3.48 16.25
CA ALA A 239 14.42 3.73 16.35
C ALA A 239 15.28 2.45 16.36
N THR A 240 14.74 1.30 16.78
CA THR A 240 15.53 0.08 17.04
C THR A 240 15.06 -1.14 16.27
N MET A 241 13.83 -1.16 15.77
CA MET A 241 13.15 -2.28 15.12
C MET A 241 12.31 -1.80 13.93
N SER A 242 12.81 -0.82 13.16
CA SER A 242 12.09 -0.26 12.00
C SER A 242 11.69 -1.32 10.98
N ASN A 243 12.51 -2.36 10.81
CA ASN A 243 12.31 -3.42 9.83
C ASN A 243 11.41 -4.57 10.33
N VAL A 244 10.75 -4.42 11.50
CA VAL A 244 9.84 -5.46 11.99
C VAL A 244 8.46 -5.26 11.38
N ILE A 245 8.18 -6.12 10.38
CA ILE A 245 6.90 -6.14 9.66
C ILE A 245 5.92 -7.06 10.40
N MET A 246 4.73 -6.56 10.66
CA MET A 246 3.66 -7.27 11.38
C MET A 246 2.75 -8.06 10.45
N ARG A 247 2.81 -7.80 9.15
CA ARG A 247 1.92 -8.40 8.15
C ARG A 247 2.61 -8.46 6.79
N ALA A 248 2.62 -9.64 6.18
CA ALA A 248 3.15 -9.89 4.83
C ALA A 248 2.46 -11.09 4.21
N LEU A 249 2.52 -11.22 2.89
CA LEU A 249 2.00 -12.39 2.17
C LEU A 249 2.90 -13.62 2.41
N GLY A 250 2.28 -14.78 2.55
CA GLY A 250 2.95 -16.07 2.63
C GLY A 250 3.35 -16.53 4.04
N LEU A 251 3.25 -15.67 5.05
CA LEU A 251 3.62 -16.00 6.43
C LEU A 251 2.52 -16.76 7.18
N GLU A 252 1.26 -16.46 6.88
CA GLU A 252 0.07 -17.08 7.50
C GLU A 252 -0.88 -17.58 6.38
N PRO A 253 -1.71 -18.60 6.65
CA PRO A 253 -2.61 -19.15 5.64
C PRO A 253 -3.64 -18.11 5.14
N ASP A 254 -4.03 -17.19 6.00
CA ASP A 254 -4.92 -16.05 5.72
C ASP A 254 -4.23 -14.75 6.08
N VAL A 255 -4.38 -13.75 5.23
CA VAL A 255 -3.81 -12.41 5.43
C VAL A 255 -4.90 -11.35 5.38
N VAL A 256 -4.80 -10.37 6.26
CA VAL A 256 -5.62 -9.17 6.20
C VAL A 256 -4.96 -8.18 5.24
N ILE A 257 -5.68 -7.79 4.21
CA ILE A 257 -5.23 -6.83 3.21
C ILE A 257 -5.96 -5.52 3.45
N ASP A 258 -5.22 -4.43 3.61
CA ASP A 258 -5.81 -3.10 3.73
C ASP A 258 -6.14 -2.58 2.34
N THR A 259 -7.36 -2.05 2.19
CA THR A 259 -7.90 -1.60 0.92
C THR A 259 -8.41 -0.17 1.04
N GLN A 260 -8.07 0.67 0.07
CA GLN A 260 -8.54 2.04 -0.05
C GLN A 260 -8.96 2.32 -1.49
N GLU A 261 -9.94 3.20 -1.65
CA GLU A 261 -10.45 3.61 -2.96
C GLU A 261 -10.69 5.10 -3.00
N PHE A 262 -10.37 5.72 -4.13
CA PHE A 262 -10.73 7.12 -4.38
C PHE A 262 -10.82 7.42 -5.87
N GLN A 263 -11.47 8.54 -6.19
CA GLN A 263 -11.59 9.03 -7.55
C GLN A 263 -10.29 9.69 -8.00
N LEU A 264 -9.81 9.30 -9.17
CA LEU A 264 -8.67 9.90 -9.86
C LEU A 264 -9.06 11.25 -10.47
N ARG A 265 -8.05 12.09 -10.68
CA ARG A 265 -8.13 13.36 -11.39
C ARG A 265 -7.00 13.47 -12.39
N ALA A 266 -7.23 14.18 -13.49
CA ALA A 266 -6.16 14.54 -14.39
C ALA A 266 -5.05 15.29 -13.63
N GLY A 267 -3.81 14.95 -13.88
CA GLY A 267 -2.65 15.50 -13.19
C GLY A 267 -2.29 14.79 -11.86
N ASP A 268 -3.05 13.79 -11.42
CA ASP A 268 -2.61 12.92 -10.33
C ASP A 268 -1.36 12.13 -10.72
N ARG A 269 -0.47 11.97 -9.77
CA ARG A 269 0.66 11.04 -9.88
C ARG A 269 0.65 10.09 -8.70
N LEU A 270 0.66 8.81 -8.98
CA LEU A 270 0.80 7.76 -7.97
C LEU A 270 2.23 7.21 -8.02
N MET A 271 2.77 6.84 -6.88
CA MET A 271 4.05 6.14 -6.78
C MET A 271 3.91 4.95 -5.85
N LEU A 272 4.29 3.77 -6.33
CA LEU A 272 4.51 2.59 -5.52
C LEU A 272 6.01 2.39 -5.32
N CYS A 273 6.43 2.02 -4.12
CA CYS A 273 7.84 1.72 -3.86
C CYS A 273 8.03 0.70 -2.74
N SER A 274 9.15 -0.02 -2.79
CA SER A 274 9.66 -0.78 -1.66
C SER A 274 10.29 0.12 -0.59
N ASP A 275 10.60 -0.44 0.57
CA ASP A 275 11.21 0.28 1.71
C ASP A 275 12.62 0.80 1.39
N GLY A 276 13.35 0.15 0.46
CA GLY A 276 14.66 0.60 0.00
C GLY A 276 14.66 2.01 -0.61
N LEU A 277 13.52 2.53 -1.09
CA LEU A 277 13.38 3.95 -1.41
C LEU A 277 12.98 4.75 -0.16
N SER A 278 11.89 4.36 0.49
CA SER A 278 11.23 5.20 1.51
C SER A 278 12.01 5.32 2.81
N ASP A 279 12.89 4.38 3.11
CA ASP A 279 13.78 4.41 4.28
C ASP A 279 15.04 5.27 4.04
N LEU A 280 15.43 5.43 2.79
CA LEU A 280 16.65 6.15 2.43
C LEU A 280 16.39 7.58 1.95
N VAL A 281 15.27 7.82 1.31
CA VAL A 281 14.90 9.14 0.76
C VAL A 281 13.80 9.76 1.61
N SER A 282 14.11 10.87 2.28
CA SER A 282 13.13 11.56 3.12
C SER A 282 11.89 11.99 2.32
N GLN A 283 10.73 11.99 2.98
CA GLN A 283 9.46 12.42 2.36
C GLN A 283 9.57 13.82 1.75
N VAL A 284 10.28 14.74 2.38
CA VAL A 284 10.51 16.10 1.85
C VAL A 284 11.29 16.08 0.54
N ARG A 285 12.31 15.20 0.40
CA ARG A 285 13.07 15.04 -0.85
C ARG A 285 12.20 14.37 -1.91
N MET A 286 11.43 13.35 -1.56
CA MET A 286 10.48 12.70 -2.47
C MET A 286 9.42 13.70 -2.97
N GLU A 287 8.81 14.49 -2.07
CA GLU A 287 7.82 15.50 -2.46
C GLU A 287 8.39 16.50 -3.46
N ARG A 288 9.59 17.02 -3.21
CA ARG A 288 10.25 17.95 -4.12
C ARG A 288 10.46 17.35 -5.51
N LEU A 289 10.91 16.10 -5.60
CA LEU A 289 11.14 15.41 -6.89
C LEU A 289 9.82 15.08 -7.58
N LEU A 290 8.86 14.51 -6.86
CA LEU A 290 7.58 14.08 -7.41
C LEU A 290 6.70 15.24 -7.89
N THR A 291 6.90 16.44 -7.34
CA THR A 291 6.16 17.66 -7.72
C THR A 291 6.91 18.56 -8.68
N ASP A 292 8.12 18.20 -9.10
CA ASP A 292 8.89 18.99 -10.06
C ASP A 292 8.32 18.82 -11.48
N PRO A 293 7.74 19.86 -12.09
CA PRO A 293 7.16 19.78 -13.42
C PRO A 293 8.19 19.63 -14.55
N ALA A 294 9.47 19.82 -14.25
CA ALA A 294 10.56 19.65 -15.22
C ALA A 294 10.97 18.18 -15.39
N LEU A 295 10.57 17.31 -14.45
CA LEU A 295 10.88 15.88 -14.48
C LEU A 295 9.73 15.11 -15.13
N ASP A 296 9.99 14.55 -16.30
CA ASP A 296 9.13 13.51 -16.84
C ASP A 296 9.22 12.23 -15.97
N ARG A 297 8.27 11.30 -16.13
CA ARG A 297 8.18 10.11 -15.27
C ARG A 297 9.38 9.19 -15.36
N GLU A 298 10.03 9.07 -16.55
CA GLU A 298 11.23 8.25 -16.73
C GLU A 298 12.42 8.84 -15.97
N THR A 299 12.67 10.14 -16.17
CA THR A 299 13.73 10.87 -15.47
C THR A 299 13.46 10.91 -13.96
N LEU A 300 12.21 11.06 -13.56
CA LEU A 300 11.80 11.07 -12.17
C LEU A 300 12.08 9.73 -11.48
N ALA A 301 11.64 8.60 -12.08
CA ALA A 301 11.86 7.27 -11.51
C ALA A 301 13.37 6.98 -11.38
N GLU A 302 14.17 7.36 -12.39
CA GLU A 302 15.62 7.26 -12.34
C GLU A 302 16.22 8.14 -11.23
N THR A 303 15.76 9.40 -11.12
CA THR A 303 16.27 10.33 -10.10
C THR A 303 15.95 9.86 -8.68
N LEU A 304 14.77 9.26 -8.46
CA LEU A 304 14.40 8.68 -7.17
C LEU A 304 15.27 7.47 -6.83
N LEU A 305 15.51 6.57 -7.80
CA LEU A 305 16.43 5.46 -7.65
C LEU A 305 17.84 5.95 -7.30
N GLN A 306 18.38 6.90 -8.04
CA GLN A 306 19.71 7.46 -7.79
C GLN A 306 19.79 8.13 -6.41
N ALA A 307 18.71 8.81 -5.98
CA ALA A 307 18.66 9.42 -4.66
C ALA A 307 18.76 8.38 -3.53
N ALA A 308 18.19 7.20 -3.68
CA ALA A 308 18.31 6.09 -2.72
C ALA A 308 19.72 5.46 -2.76
N LEU A 309 20.29 5.28 -3.95
CA LEU A 309 21.66 4.79 -4.10
C LEU A 309 22.68 5.75 -3.46
N GLU A 310 22.55 7.06 -3.69
CA GLU A 310 23.39 8.09 -3.05
C GLU A 310 23.26 8.10 -1.52
N ALA A 311 22.08 7.77 -0.99
CA ALA A 311 21.83 7.65 0.45
C ALA A 311 22.36 6.34 1.05
N GLY A 312 23.03 5.51 0.25
CA GLY A 312 23.74 4.30 0.68
C GLY A 312 23.23 3.01 0.06
N GLY A 313 22.07 3.00 -0.60
CA GLY A 313 21.52 1.86 -1.34
C GLY A 313 21.60 0.55 -0.56
N ARG A 314 21.16 0.56 0.71
CA ARG A 314 21.38 -0.57 1.65
C ARG A 314 20.49 -1.77 1.34
N ASP A 315 19.38 -1.54 0.63
CA ASP A 315 18.42 -2.55 0.27
C ASP A 315 18.13 -2.59 -1.23
N ASN A 316 17.31 -3.53 -1.65
CA ASN A 316 16.69 -3.55 -2.96
C ASN A 316 15.79 -2.33 -3.09
N ILE A 317 15.77 -1.71 -4.25
CA ILE A 317 15.03 -0.45 -4.49
C ILE A 317 14.15 -0.65 -5.69
N THR A 318 12.85 -0.51 -5.50
CA THR A 318 11.87 -0.53 -6.59
C THR A 318 10.99 0.69 -6.50
N VAL A 319 10.85 1.40 -7.62
CA VAL A 319 10.05 2.61 -7.78
C VAL A 319 9.19 2.47 -9.03
N LEU A 320 7.88 2.58 -8.88
CA LEU A 320 6.92 2.55 -9.97
C LEU A 320 6.07 3.83 -9.91
N VAL A 321 6.20 4.68 -10.91
CA VAL A 321 5.47 5.94 -11.05
C VAL A 321 4.35 5.75 -12.07
N VAL A 322 3.13 6.19 -11.73
CA VAL A 322 1.94 6.13 -12.58
C VAL A 322 1.32 7.52 -12.67
N ASP A 323 1.30 8.09 -13.86
CA ASP A 323 0.73 9.41 -14.14
C ASP A 323 -0.66 9.29 -14.76
N VAL A 324 -1.61 10.03 -14.20
CA VAL A 324 -2.93 10.25 -14.77
C VAL A 324 -2.86 11.52 -15.63
N VAL A 325 -2.68 11.33 -16.96
CA VAL A 325 -2.33 12.44 -17.84
C VAL A 325 -3.57 13.29 -18.16
N ASP A 326 -4.38 12.82 -19.10
CA ASP A 326 -5.53 13.56 -19.59
C ASP A 326 -6.75 12.65 -19.68
N ARG A 327 -7.92 13.24 -19.67
CA ARG A 327 -9.16 12.52 -19.90
C ARG A 327 -9.31 12.14 -21.37
N ILE A 328 -9.70 10.90 -21.64
CA ILE A 328 -9.82 10.38 -23.03
C ILE A 328 -10.92 11.09 -23.81
N ASP A 329 -11.95 11.63 -23.13
CA ASP A 329 -13.16 12.16 -23.77
C ASP A 329 -13.11 13.63 -24.17
N GLY A 330 -12.03 14.35 -23.98
CA GLY A 330 -11.82 15.74 -24.46
C GLY A 330 -12.89 16.78 -24.04
N ASN A 331 -13.71 16.51 -23.04
CA ASN A 331 -14.80 17.37 -22.60
C ASN A 331 -14.47 18.05 -21.26
N ASP A 332 -13.37 18.82 -21.26
CA ASP A 332 -12.84 19.49 -20.05
C ASP A 332 -13.69 20.68 -19.56
N GLU A 333 -14.70 21.13 -20.33
CA GLU A 333 -15.40 22.38 -20.01
C GLU A 333 -16.56 22.26 -19.02
N GLU A 334 -17.15 21.07 -18.80
CA GLU A 334 -18.33 20.96 -17.92
C GLU A 334 -18.01 20.70 -16.44
N HIS A 335 -16.83 20.21 -16.11
CA HIS A 335 -16.48 19.85 -14.73
C HIS A 335 -15.83 20.96 -13.90
N ALA A 336 -15.31 22.01 -14.50
CA ALA A 336 -14.70 23.14 -13.77
C ALA A 336 -15.69 23.89 -12.85
N VAL A 337 -16.99 23.82 -13.13
CA VAL A 337 -18.04 24.48 -12.33
C VAL A 337 -18.52 23.61 -11.17
N GLU A 338 -18.46 22.30 -11.29
CA GLU A 338 -18.88 21.37 -10.24
C GLU A 338 -17.78 21.08 -9.22
N GLU A 339 -16.51 21.11 -9.66
CA GLU A 339 -15.33 20.96 -8.80
C GLU A 339 -15.25 22.02 -7.70
N THR A 340 -15.64 23.26 -7.99
CA THR A 340 -15.59 24.35 -6.99
C THR A 340 -16.60 24.14 -5.85
N ARG A 341 -17.66 23.36 -6.06
CA ARG A 341 -18.68 23.06 -5.05
C ARG A 341 -18.38 21.77 -4.27
N THR A 342 -17.70 20.81 -4.88
CA THR A 342 -17.40 19.52 -4.26
C THR A 342 -16.09 19.56 -3.45
N THR A 343 -15.10 20.36 -3.87
CA THR A 343 -13.83 20.54 -3.13
C THR A 343 -14.05 21.09 -1.73
N ALA A 344 -14.95 22.07 -1.56
CA ALA A 344 -15.26 22.62 -0.24
C ALA A 344 -15.93 21.63 0.72
N ARG A 345 -16.54 20.56 0.19
CA ARG A 345 -17.28 19.56 0.98
C ARG A 345 -16.44 18.32 1.32
N LEU A 346 -15.42 18.02 0.51
CA LEU A 346 -14.51 16.88 0.71
C LEU A 346 -13.27 17.25 1.55
N GLU A 347 -12.85 18.53 1.53
CA GLU A 347 -11.81 19.02 2.44
C GLU A 347 -12.23 18.90 3.91
N ASP A 348 -13.52 19.14 4.21
CA ASP A 348 -14.07 18.99 5.56
C ASP A 348 -14.20 17.52 6.03
N THR A 349 -14.35 16.56 5.10
CA THR A 349 -14.47 15.14 5.47
C THR A 349 -13.12 14.44 5.57
N PHE A 350 -12.11 14.90 4.84
CA PHE A 350 -10.78 14.29 4.85
C PHE A 350 -9.92 14.70 6.07
N ASP A 351 -10.20 15.87 6.67
CA ASP A 351 -9.45 16.37 7.84
C ASP A 351 -9.89 15.71 9.17
N GLN A 352 -11.06 15.03 9.19
CA GLN A 352 -11.61 14.43 10.41
C GLN A 352 -11.22 12.96 10.65
N THR A 353 -10.58 12.27 9.69
CA THR A 353 -10.19 10.86 9.83
C THR A 353 -8.70 10.61 9.95
N SER A 354 -7.87 11.64 9.93
CA SER A 354 -6.45 11.50 10.26
C SER A 354 -6.26 11.51 11.79
N PRO A 355 -5.63 10.51 12.40
CA PRO A 355 -5.23 10.60 13.80
C PRO A 355 -4.27 11.78 13.94
N GLY A 356 -4.66 12.74 14.79
CA GLY A 356 -4.03 14.05 14.93
C GLY A 356 -2.52 13.99 15.13
N PHE A 357 -1.78 14.48 14.17
CA PHE A 357 -0.41 14.93 14.40
C PHE A 357 -0.47 16.23 15.20
N LEU A 358 -0.28 16.13 16.51
CA LEU A 358 -0.02 17.28 17.37
C LEU A 358 1.26 17.97 16.90
N ARG A 359 1.07 19.23 16.47
CA ARG A 359 2.19 20.18 16.33
C ARG A 359 2.78 20.50 17.71
N HIS A 360 4.04 20.27 17.88
CA HIS A 360 4.94 21.05 18.74
C HIS A 360 6.22 21.35 17.97
#